data_217bacdd873c034e309603f12c1c829b
#
_entry.id   217bacdd873c034e309603f12c1c829b
#
_cell.length_a   1.000
_cell.length_b   1.000
_cell.length_c   1.000
_cell.angle_alpha   90.00
_cell.angle_beta   90.00
_cell.angle_gamma   90.00
#
_symmetry.space_group_name_H-M   'P 1'
#
loop_
_entity.id
_entity.type
_entity.pdbx_description
1 polymer ?
#
loop_
_entity_poly.entity_id
_entity_poly.type
_entity_poly.pdbx_seq_one_letter_code
_entity_poly.pdbx_strand_id
1 'polypeptide(L)'
;MAALLIFTAMKICIVYNAHPTGCSYYRLEMPNAYLGDNYPEFDYVCVENITTISDEGLRSIDLFLFSRLWCQGTMEQVENVYKALTQYGAKVILDLDDYWVLESGHIMYRHYHQTKLAEVIRKHIKLAD
;
A
#
# COMPACT_ATOMS: atom_id res chain seq x y z
N MET A 1 33.27 23.04 11.17
CA MET A 1 31.83 22.85 11.55
C MET A 1 31.33 21.60 10.88
N ALA A 2 31.12 20.51 11.62
CA ALA A 2 30.50 19.31 11.09
C ALA A 2 29.00 19.59 10.96
N ALA A 3 28.47 19.57 9.73
CA ALA A 3 27.04 19.58 9.51
C ALA A 3 26.48 18.29 10.11
N LEU A 4 25.69 18.41 11.16
CA LEU A 4 24.94 17.29 11.71
C LEU A 4 23.88 16.94 10.65
N LEU A 5 24.13 15.90 9.85
CA LEU A 5 23.12 15.32 8.97
C LEU A 5 22.04 14.73 9.88
N ILE A 6 20.98 15.49 10.08
CA ILE A 6 19.75 14.98 10.73
C ILE A 6 19.13 14.06 9.67
N PHE A 7 19.42 12.78 9.77
CA PHE A 7 18.64 11.76 9.03
C PHE A 7 17.25 11.76 9.63
N THR A 8 16.28 12.29 8.90
CA THR A 8 14.87 12.04 9.20
C THR A 8 14.59 10.59 8.89
N ALA A 9 13.98 9.86 9.83
CA ALA A 9 13.61 8.48 9.62
C ALA A 9 12.66 8.35 8.41
N MET A 10 12.87 7.33 7.59
CA MET A 10 11.93 6.97 6.51
C MET A 10 10.61 6.52 7.13
N LYS A 11 9.53 7.21 6.82
CA LYS A 11 8.20 6.90 7.35
C LYS A 11 7.41 6.03 6.37
N ILE A 12 7.10 4.82 6.83
CA ILE A 12 6.38 3.80 6.07
C ILE A 12 4.93 3.74 6.55
N CYS A 13 3.98 3.83 5.64
CA CYS A 13 2.56 3.66 5.91
C CYS A 13 2.08 2.32 5.34
N ILE A 14 1.69 1.40 6.21
CA ILE A 14 1.08 0.13 5.83
C ILE A 14 -0.43 0.34 5.74
N VAL A 15 -1.00 0.06 4.56
CA VAL A 15 -2.43 0.21 4.30
C VAL A 15 -3.07 -1.17 4.17
N TYR A 16 -4.01 -1.47 5.07
CA TYR A 16 -4.80 -2.70 5.02
C TYR A 16 -6.02 -2.54 4.12
N ASN A 17 -6.45 -3.65 3.52
CA ASN A 17 -7.72 -3.69 2.83
C ASN A 17 -8.80 -4.20 3.81
N ALA A 18 -9.48 -3.27 4.46
CA ALA A 18 -10.53 -3.41 5.47
C ALA A 18 -10.04 -3.76 6.88
N HIS A 19 -9.37 -4.89 7.11
CA HIS A 19 -8.88 -5.29 8.43
C HIS A 19 -7.53 -5.98 8.33
N PRO A 20 -6.68 -5.88 9.37
CA PRO A 20 -5.47 -6.67 9.45
C PRO A 20 -5.79 -8.17 9.33
N THR A 21 -5.09 -8.84 8.45
CA THR A 21 -5.18 -10.30 8.29
C THR A 21 -3.88 -10.93 8.72
N GLY A 22 -3.87 -12.24 8.93
CA GLY A 22 -2.62 -12.97 9.18
C GLY A 22 -1.58 -12.71 8.10
N CYS A 23 -2.00 -12.65 6.83
CA CYS A 23 -1.09 -12.35 5.71
C CYS A 23 -0.47 -10.95 5.83
N SER A 24 -1.27 -9.91 6.06
CA SER A 24 -0.75 -8.55 6.22
C SER A 24 0.14 -8.40 7.45
N TYR A 25 -0.19 -9.09 8.55
CA TYR A 25 0.63 -9.09 9.75
C TYR A 25 2.02 -9.69 9.47
N TYR A 26 2.08 -10.91 8.95
CA TYR A 26 3.37 -11.59 8.74
C TYR A 26 4.20 -11.03 7.59
N ARG A 27 3.56 -10.49 6.56
CA ARG A 27 4.25 -9.99 5.36
C ARG A 27 4.65 -8.54 5.46
N LEU A 28 3.86 -7.72 6.14
CA LEU A 28 4.06 -6.27 6.20
C LEU A 28 4.32 -5.76 7.61
N GLU A 29 3.41 -6.00 8.57
CA GLU A 29 3.52 -5.39 9.88
C GLU A 29 4.71 -5.89 10.67
N MET A 30 4.86 -7.21 10.81
CA MET A 30 5.95 -7.79 11.59
C MET A 30 7.35 -7.44 11.04
N PRO A 31 7.63 -7.49 9.73
CA PRO A 31 8.92 -7.06 9.20
C PRO A 31 9.20 -5.57 9.43
N ASN A 32 8.18 -4.70 9.28
CA ASN A 32 8.35 -3.26 9.51
C ASN A 32 8.48 -2.92 10.99
N ALA A 33 7.82 -3.65 11.90
CA ALA A 33 8.03 -3.54 13.33
C ALA A 33 9.48 -3.89 13.70
N TYR A 34 10.01 -4.98 13.16
CA TYR A 34 11.41 -5.36 13.35
C TYR A 34 12.38 -4.27 12.85
N LEU A 35 12.10 -3.66 11.70
CA LEU A 35 12.92 -2.56 11.18
C LEU A 35 12.87 -1.35 12.11
N GLY A 36 11.69 -0.91 12.55
CA GLY A 36 11.54 0.23 13.45
C GLY A 36 12.19 0.01 14.81
N ASP A 37 12.13 -1.22 15.35
CA ASP A 37 12.73 -1.57 16.64
C ASP A 37 14.26 -1.65 16.60
N ASN A 38 14.85 -1.98 15.46
CA ASN A 38 16.28 -2.25 15.35
C ASN A 38 17.06 -1.19 14.56
N TYR A 39 16.38 -0.36 13.78
CA TYR A 39 16.98 0.63 12.89
C TYR A 39 16.29 1.97 13.01
N PRO A 40 16.90 2.97 13.68
CA PRO A 40 16.27 4.27 13.95
C PRO A 40 16.00 5.10 12.69
N GLU A 41 16.53 4.70 11.55
CA GLU A 41 16.24 5.29 10.25
C GLU A 41 14.87 4.89 9.65
N PHE A 42 14.14 3.97 10.30
CA PHE A 42 12.81 3.55 9.89
C PHE A 42 11.76 3.84 10.97
N ASP A 43 10.60 4.33 10.54
CA ASP A 43 9.39 4.47 11.34
C ASP A 43 8.20 3.94 10.54
N TYR A 44 7.18 3.41 11.19
CA TYR A 44 6.02 2.89 10.49
C TYR A 44 4.70 3.19 11.19
N VAL A 45 3.65 3.34 10.41
CA VAL A 45 2.26 3.44 10.86
C VAL A 45 1.38 2.48 10.09
N CYS A 46 0.31 2.02 10.70
CA CYS A 46 -0.68 1.15 10.07
C CYS A 46 -2.02 1.88 9.98
N VAL A 47 -2.68 1.81 8.83
CA VAL A 47 -4.00 2.39 8.61
C VAL A 47 -4.93 1.38 7.93
N GLU A 48 -6.19 1.34 8.36
CA GLU A 48 -7.21 0.51 7.72
C GLU A 48 -7.86 1.21 6.53
N ASN A 49 -7.88 2.53 6.56
CA ASN A 49 -8.50 3.32 5.52
C ASN A 49 -7.64 4.54 5.19
N ILE A 50 -7.20 4.58 3.94
CA ILE A 50 -6.35 5.66 3.45
C ILE A 50 -7.00 7.05 3.50
N THR A 51 -8.33 7.11 3.44
CA THR A 51 -9.06 8.39 3.48
C THR A 51 -9.04 9.04 4.86
N THR A 52 -8.57 8.33 5.88
CA THR A 52 -8.40 8.87 7.23
C THR A 52 -7.09 9.65 7.41
N ILE A 53 -6.17 9.56 6.46
CA ILE A 53 -4.88 10.25 6.52
C ILE A 53 -5.09 11.72 6.14
N SER A 54 -4.70 12.62 7.05
CA SER A 54 -4.74 14.06 6.77
C SER A 54 -3.71 14.46 5.70
N ASP A 55 -3.88 15.64 5.11
CA ASP A 55 -2.91 16.18 4.15
C ASP A 55 -1.50 16.32 4.75
N GLU A 56 -1.40 16.73 6.02
CA GLU A 56 -0.14 16.76 6.78
C GLU A 56 0.46 15.35 6.94
N GLY A 57 -0.40 14.37 7.22
CA GLY A 57 0.00 12.95 7.28
C GLY A 57 0.57 12.48 5.95
N LEU A 58 -0.10 12.77 4.83
CA LEU A 58 0.38 12.42 3.49
C LEU A 58 1.76 13.02 3.18
N ARG A 59 2.01 14.26 3.60
CA ARG A 59 3.31 14.95 3.43
C ARG A 59 4.44 14.28 4.21
N SER A 60 4.12 13.62 5.31
CA SER A 60 5.12 13.02 6.20
C SER A 60 5.50 11.58 5.83
N ILE A 61 4.78 10.95 4.89
CA ILE A 61 5.00 9.56 4.52
C ILE A 61 5.90 9.50 3.28
N ASP A 62 6.92 8.64 3.35
CA ASP A 62 7.86 8.41 2.25
C ASP A 62 7.49 7.20 1.41
N LEU A 63 6.84 6.19 2.03
CA LEU A 63 6.49 4.93 1.38
C LEU A 63 5.13 4.42 1.84
N PHE A 64 4.26 4.09 0.89
CA PHE A 64 3.02 3.35 1.13
C PHE A 64 3.20 1.88 0.76
N LEU A 65 2.88 0.99 1.69
CA LEU A 65 2.81 -0.46 1.46
C LEU A 65 1.36 -0.90 1.51
N PHE A 66 0.83 -1.33 0.37
CA PHE A 66 -0.53 -1.87 0.30
C PHE A 66 -0.54 -3.38 0.47
N SER A 67 -1.35 -3.84 1.43
CA SER A 67 -1.69 -5.24 1.55
C SER A 67 -2.81 -5.56 0.57
N ARG A 68 -2.48 -6.20 -0.54
CA ARG A 68 -3.40 -6.51 -1.64
C ARG A 68 -3.97 -5.24 -2.29
N LEU A 69 -5.22 -5.31 -2.75
CA LEU A 69 -5.91 -4.16 -3.33
C LEU A 69 -6.54 -3.31 -2.23
N TRP A 70 -6.10 -2.10 -2.08
CA TRP A 70 -6.69 -1.13 -1.15
C TRP A 70 -7.98 -0.50 -1.70
N CYS A 71 -8.23 -0.56 -3.01
CA CYS A 71 -9.38 0.03 -3.68
C CYS A 71 -9.91 -0.90 -4.78
N GLN A 72 -11.18 -1.25 -4.71
CA GLN A 72 -11.91 -1.98 -5.74
C GLN A 72 -12.81 -1.03 -6.56
N GLY A 73 -12.53 0.26 -6.53
CA GLY A 73 -13.28 1.28 -7.22
C GLY A 73 -13.05 1.30 -8.74
N THR A 74 -13.59 2.33 -9.39
CA THR A 74 -13.36 2.56 -10.82
C THR A 74 -11.89 2.85 -11.10
N MET A 75 -11.47 2.70 -12.37
CA MET A 75 -10.11 3.01 -12.80
C MET A 75 -9.73 4.46 -12.48
N GLU A 76 -10.67 5.39 -12.62
CA GLU A 76 -10.47 6.80 -12.29
C GLU A 76 -10.26 7.01 -10.78
N GLN A 77 -11.04 6.34 -9.94
CA GLN A 77 -10.84 6.40 -8.48
C GLN A 77 -9.47 5.89 -8.07
N VAL A 78 -9.02 4.78 -8.65
CA VAL A 78 -7.67 4.24 -8.43
C VAL A 78 -6.60 5.27 -8.80
N GLU A 79 -6.70 5.87 -9.99
CA GLU A 79 -5.75 6.91 -10.43
C GLU A 79 -5.71 8.13 -9.50
N ASN A 80 -6.89 8.62 -9.09
CA ASN A 80 -6.99 9.81 -8.24
C ASN A 80 -6.34 9.57 -6.87
N VAL A 81 -6.48 8.38 -6.32
CA VAL A 81 -5.83 8.07 -5.05
C VAL A 81 -4.33 7.93 -5.21
N TYR A 82 -3.82 7.24 -6.24
CA TYR A 82 -2.37 7.21 -6.47
C TYR A 82 -1.78 8.61 -6.65
N LYS A 83 -2.47 9.49 -7.37
CA LYS A 83 -2.06 10.91 -7.47
C LYS A 83 -2.00 11.59 -6.10
N ALA A 84 -3.02 11.38 -5.26
CA ALA A 84 -3.05 11.96 -3.92
C ALA A 84 -1.91 11.44 -3.04
N LEU A 85 -1.58 10.14 -3.11
CA LEU A 85 -0.52 9.54 -2.32
C LEU A 85 0.87 10.00 -2.76
N THR A 86 1.08 10.10 -4.06
CA THR A 86 2.40 10.40 -4.63
C THR A 86 2.66 11.88 -4.86
N GLN A 87 1.68 12.75 -4.64
CA GLN A 87 1.80 14.20 -4.88
C GLN A 87 2.92 14.88 -4.09
N TYR A 88 3.34 14.29 -2.98
CA TYR A 88 4.43 14.77 -2.13
C TYR A 88 5.73 13.96 -2.26
N GLY A 89 5.80 13.11 -3.28
CA GLY A 89 7.00 12.32 -3.59
C GLY A 89 7.07 10.95 -2.93
N ALA A 90 6.02 10.54 -2.18
CA ALA A 90 5.96 9.19 -1.61
C ALA A 90 5.94 8.13 -2.72
N LYS A 91 6.55 6.97 -2.42
CA LYS A 91 6.52 5.77 -3.26
C LYS A 91 5.38 4.85 -2.84
N VAL A 92 4.93 4.01 -3.76
CA VAL A 92 3.85 3.05 -3.52
C VAL A 92 4.29 1.65 -3.92
N ILE A 93 4.26 0.73 -2.97
CA ILE A 93 4.49 -0.70 -3.18
C ILE A 93 3.20 -1.47 -2.93
N LEU A 94 2.89 -2.38 -3.84
CA LEU A 94 1.74 -3.27 -3.75
C LEU A 94 2.20 -4.69 -3.42
N ASP A 95 1.78 -5.24 -2.28
CA ASP A 95 2.00 -6.63 -1.91
C ASP A 95 0.83 -7.49 -2.41
N LEU A 96 1.08 -8.30 -3.42
CA LEU A 96 0.12 -9.25 -4.00
C LEU A 96 0.58 -10.68 -3.71
N ASP A 97 -0.20 -11.40 -2.92
CA ASP A 97 0.08 -12.77 -2.49
C ASP A 97 -0.67 -13.85 -3.27
N ASP A 98 -1.75 -13.48 -3.98
CA ASP A 98 -2.58 -14.40 -4.74
C ASP A 98 -2.42 -14.21 -6.24
N TYR A 99 -2.55 -15.32 -6.98
CA TYR A 99 -2.68 -15.27 -8.43
C TYR A 99 -4.05 -14.70 -8.84
N TRP A 100 -4.04 -13.65 -9.62
CA TRP A 100 -5.23 -12.83 -9.92
C TRP A 100 -5.77 -13.00 -11.36
N VAL A 101 -5.05 -13.71 -12.23
CA VAL A 101 -5.54 -14.10 -13.56
C VAL A 101 -6.15 -15.50 -13.45
N LEU A 102 -7.46 -15.56 -13.30
CA LEU A 102 -8.17 -16.80 -13.03
C LEU A 102 -8.71 -17.44 -14.31
N GLU A 103 -8.61 -18.76 -14.40
CA GLU A 103 -9.23 -19.57 -15.45
C GLU A 103 -10.71 -19.79 -15.15
N SER A 104 -11.50 -20.11 -16.18
CA SER A 104 -12.95 -20.26 -16.09
C SER A 104 -13.43 -21.35 -15.11
N GLY A 105 -12.58 -22.31 -14.78
CA GLY A 105 -12.86 -23.35 -13.79
C GLY A 105 -12.64 -22.94 -12.33
N HIS A 106 -12.03 -21.78 -12.09
CA HIS A 106 -11.75 -21.33 -10.72
C HIS A 106 -13.02 -20.83 -10.02
N ILE A 107 -13.20 -21.18 -8.73
CA ILE A 107 -14.39 -20.83 -7.94
C ILE A 107 -14.68 -19.30 -7.93
N MET A 108 -13.64 -18.47 -7.95
CA MET A 108 -13.76 -17.00 -7.95
C MET A 108 -13.81 -16.37 -9.34
N TYR A 109 -13.71 -17.17 -10.42
CA TYR A 109 -13.67 -16.65 -11.78
C TYR A 109 -14.82 -15.71 -12.11
N ARG A 110 -16.05 -16.13 -11.81
CA ARG A 110 -17.26 -15.34 -12.10
C ARG A 110 -17.21 -13.97 -11.40
N HIS A 111 -16.80 -13.93 -10.13
CA HIS A 111 -16.67 -12.69 -9.38
C HIS A 111 -15.63 -11.77 -10.02
N TYR A 112 -14.43 -12.26 -10.30
CA TYR A 112 -13.35 -11.47 -10.91
C TYR A 112 -13.72 -10.95 -12.29
N HIS A 113 -14.44 -11.75 -13.08
CA HIS A 113 -14.89 -11.37 -14.41
C HIS A 113 -15.99 -10.30 -14.37
N GLN A 114 -17.01 -10.49 -13.52
CA GLN A 114 -18.13 -9.54 -13.40
C GLN A 114 -17.70 -8.20 -12.81
N THR A 115 -16.80 -8.18 -11.84
CA THR A 115 -16.29 -6.98 -11.20
C THR A 115 -15.12 -6.34 -11.94
N LYS A 116 -14.64 -6.96 -13.02
CA LYS A 116 -13.42 -6.55 -13.74
C LYS A 116 -12.20 -6.44 -12.82
N LEU A 117 -12.15 -7.23 -11.76
CA LEU A 117 -11.14 -7.13 -10.73
C LEU A 117 -9.71 -7.32 -11.28
N ALA A 118 -9.52 -8.20 -12.26
CA ALA A 118 -8.23 -8.37 -12.93
C ALA A 118 -7.74 -7.08 -13.62
N GLU A 119 -8.64 -6.29 -14.20
CA GLU A 119 -8.30 -5.01 -14.81
C GLU A 119 -7.89 -3.97 -13.75
N VAL A 120 -8.63 -3.93 -12.63
CA VAL A 120 -8.30 -3.09 -11.48
C VAL A 120 -6.93 -3.44 -10.92
N ILE A 121 -6.63 -4.73 -10.74
CA ILE A 121 -5.31 -5.20 -10.27
C ILE A 121 -4.19 -4.75 -11.23
N ARG A 122 -4.37 -4.94 -12.54
CA ARG A 122 -3.39 -4.48 -13.54
C ARG A 122 -3.16 -2.97 -13.45
N LYS A 123 -4.21 -2.20 -13.17
CA LYS A 123 -4.07 -0.75 -13.01
C LYS A 123 -3.24 -0.40 -11.78
N HIS A 124 -3.50 -1.04 -10.64
CA HIS A 124 -2.67 -0.87 -9.44
C HIS A 124 -1.20 -1.20 -9.70
N ILE A 125 -0.92 -2.34 -10.35
CA ILE A 125 0.45 -2.74 -10.70
C ILE A 125 1.14 -1.70 -11.59
N LYS A 126 0.41 -1.08 -12.52
CA LYS A 126 0.98 -0.06 -13.42
C LYS A 126 1.23 1.28 -12.74
N LEU A 127 0.55 1.58 -11.65
CA LEU A 127 0.66 2.84 -10.91
C LEU A 127 1.60 2.73 -9.71
N ALA A 128 1.86 1.52 -9.22
CA ALA A 128 2.86 1.27 -8.18
C ALA A 128 4.29 1.46 -8.71
N ASP A 129 5.22 1.76 -7.80
CA ASP A 129 6.65 1.95 -8.09
C ASP A 129 7.41 0.63 -8.24
#